data_240a3b6d88c4588e303880fb6cf255c3
#
_entry.id   240a3b6d88c4588e303880fb6cf255c3
#
_cell.length_a   1.000
_cell.length_b   1.000
_cell.length_c   1.000
_cell.angle_alpha   90.00
_cell.angle_beta   90.00
_cell.angle_gamma   90.00
#
_symmetry.space_group_name_H-M   'P 1'
#
loop_
_entity.id
_entity.type
_entity.pdbx_description
1 polymer ?
#
loop_
_entity_poly.entity_id
_entity_poly.type
_entity_poly.pdbx_seq_one_letter_code
_entity_poly.pdbx_strand_id
1 'polypeptide(L)'
;YAAKVKAGKYKEDVRYKPATAALDMTNVPKLTGPRKVVMSVFAITFVLMILSLIPWGSWNITFFADMFDWAVGLPVIGAVLGVVHSAPFGDWYFNEITALFLISTIAITAIYYKEFKKEGVFPVDTFIDGVKDILPVALIIAVATGVSVVMTNGEIQDTVISWGESLLKDAGGGIVGVLAYLFYLPMSFIVPSSSGLAAATMPVIAPIADLVGSSKEVMVAAFATASGLINMMAPTIASLMGGLALAGVSYRDWLKRS
;
A
#
# COMPACT_ATOMS: atom_id res chain seq x y z
N TYR A 1 18.85 -15.85 -11.20
CA TYR A 1 17.62 -16.63 -11.18
C TYR A 1 17.16 -16.94 -12.61
N ALA A 2 16.85 -15.92 -13.42
CA ALA A 2 16.40 -16.09 -14.80
C ALA A 2 17.32 -16.96 -15.67
N ALA A 3 18.64 -16.85 -15.50
CA ALA A 3 19.62 -17.67 -16.21
C ALA A 3 19.56 -19.16 -15.80
N LYS A 4 19.28 -19.46 -14.54
CA LYS A 4 19.12 -20.83 -14.03
C LYS A 4 17.81 -21.46 -14.50
N VAL A 5 16.74 -20.66 -14.59
CA VAL A 5 15.45 -21.09 -15.14
C VAL A 5 15.58 -21.40 -16.64
N LYS A 6 16.19 -20.51 -17.42
CA LYS A 6 16.47 -20.72 -18.86
C LYS A 6 17.36 -21.93 -19.11
N ALA A 7 18.28 -22.25 -18.20
CA ALA A 7 19.18 -23.40 -18.32
C ALA A 7 18.55 -24.72 -17.87
N GLY A 8 17.28 -24.77 -17.46
CA GLY A 8 16.60 -25.97 -16.97
C GLY A 8 17.20 -26.54 -15.65
N LYS A 9 18.09 -25.76 -14.99
CA LYS A 9 18.77 -26.16 -13.74
C LYS A 9 17.97 -25.79 -12.49
N TYR A 10 16.78 -25.24 -12.65
CA TYR A 10 15.90 -24.91 -11.54
C TYR A 10 15.16 -26.18 -11.11
N LYS A 11 15.43 -26.66 -9.91
CA LYS A 11 14.58 -27.67 -9.26
C LYS A 11 13.45 -26.91 -8.57
N GLU A 12 12.22 -27.22 -8.95
CA GLU A 12 11.03 -26.71 -8.29
C GLU A 12 11.12 -27.00 -6.79
N ASP A 13 11.03 -25.97 -5.96
CA ASP A 13 11.09 -26.17 -4.51
C ASP A 13 9.76 -26.80 -4.08
N VAL A 14 9.80 -28.09 -3.75
CA VAL A 14 8.63 -28.90 -3.36
C VAL A 14 7.90 -28.30 -2.15
N ARG A 15 8.53 -27.36 -1.42
CA ARG A 15 7.94 -26.62 -0.31
C ARG A 15 7.05 -25.46 -0.77
N TYR A 16 7.17 -25.06 -2.01
CA TYR A 16 6.31 -24.04 -2.60
C TYR A 16 5.02 -24.70 -3.10
N LYS A 17 3.98 -24.60 -2.30
CA LYS A 17 2.60 -24.82 -2.77
C LYS A 17 2.05 -23.43 -3.09
N PRO A 18 1.83 -23.09 -4.37
CA PRO A 18 1.09 -21.86 -4.68
C PRO A 18 -0.23 -21.91 -3.92
N ALA A 19 -0.59 -20.83 -3.25
CA ALA A 19 -1.86 -20.73 -2.51
C ALA A 19 -3.06 -20.93 -3.46
N THR A 20 -2.87 -20.60 -4.72
CA THR A 20 -3.73 -21.03 -5.81
C THR A 20 -3.20 -22.37 -6.31
N ALA A 21 -3.89 -23.48 -6.02
CA ALA A 21 -3.75 -24.69 -6.81
C ALA A 21 -3.68 -24.28 -8.28
N ALA A 22 -2.67 -24.77 -9.02
CA ALA A 22 -2.48 -24.41 -10.41
C ALA A 22 -3.85 -24.38 -11.09
N LEU A 23 -4.29 -23.19 -11.50
CA LEU A 23 -5.62 -23.02 -12.09
C LEU A 23 -5.72 -24.05 -13.22
N ASP A 24 -6.59 -25.02 -13.07
CA ASP A 24 -6.84 -26.00 -14.10
C ASP A 24 -7.45 -25.29 -15.32
N MET A 25 -6.58 -24.85 -16.22
CA MET A 25 -6.96 -24.14 -17.43
C MET A 25 -7.72 -25.04 -18.43
N THR A 26 -7.79 -26.36 -18.16
CA THR A 26 -8.53 -27.29 -19.00
C THR A 26 -10.02 -27.26 -18.71
N ASN A 27 -10.43 -26.79 -17.53
CA ASN A 27 -11.81 -26.73 -17.09
C ASN A 27 -12.22 -25.33 -16.63
N VAL A 28 -11.94 -24.31 -17.44
CA VAL A 28 -12.31 -22.92 -17.14
C VAL A 28 -13.83 -22.78 -17.14
N PRO A 29 -14.46 -22.41 -16.01
CA PRO A 29 -15.92 -22.26 -15.96
C PRO A 29 -16.37 -21.13 -16.89
N LYS A 30 -17.44 -21.38 -17.65
CA LYS A 30 -18.02 -20.38 -18.58
C LYS A 30 -18.43 -19.11 -17.82
N LEU A 31 -18.21 -17.96 -18.45
CA LEU A 31 -18.64 -16.66 -17.97
C LEU A 31 -20.18 -16.55 -18.02
N THR A 32 -20.82 -16.84 -16.91
CA THR A 32 -22.28 -16.66 -16.74
C THR A 32 -22.64 -15.18 -16.54
N GLY A 33 -23.92 -14.82 -16.71
CA GLY A 33 -24.41 -13.46 -16.48
C GLY A 33 -23.98 -12.87 -15.13
N PRO A 34 -24.25 -13.53 -14.00
CA PRO A 34 -23.81 -13.06 -12.67
C PRO A 34 -22.32 -12.86 -12.57
N ARG A 35 -21.49 -13.74 -13.14
CA ARG A 35 -20.04 -13.62 -13.15
C ARG A 35 -19.54 -12.37 -13.89
N LYS A 36 -20.19 -12.05 -15.04
CA LYS A 36 -19.86 -10.81 -15.77
C LYS A 36 -20.18 -9.58 -14.94
N VAL A 37 -21.33 -9.55 -14.26
CA VAL A 37 -21.73 -8.43 -13.41
C VAL A 37 -20.75 -8.26 -12.25
N VAL A 38 -20.37 -9.34 -11.57
CA VAL A 38 -19.38 -9.30 -10.47
C VAL A 38 -18.03 -8.79 -10.96
N MET A 39 -17.54 -9.27 -12.11
CA MET A 39 -16.31 -8.76 -12.71
C MET A 39 -16.40 -7.26 -13.05
N SER A 40 -17.57 -6.82 -13.54
CA SER A 40 -17.79 -5.39 -13.81
C SER A 40 -17.78 -4.56 -12.53
N VAL A 41 -18.47 -5.00 -11.47
CA VAL A 41 -18.43 -4.33 -10.16
C VAL A 41 -17.01 -4.25 -9.64
N PHE A 42 -16.27 -5.34 -9.69
CA PHE A 42 -14.87 -5.38 -9.28
C PHE A 42 -14.01 -4.39 -10.08
N ALA A 43 -14.10 -4.41 -11.42
CA ALA A 43 -13.36 -3.47 -12.27
C ALA A 43 -13.73 -2.01 -11.98
N ILE A 44 -15.02 -1.70 -11.83
CA ILE A 44 -15.50 -0.36 -11.49
C ILE A 44 -14.95 0.08 -10.13
N THR A 45 -14.93 -0.80 -9.12
CA THR A 45 -14.37 -0.50 -7.81
C THR A 45 -12.91 -0.07 -7.90
N PHE A 46 -12.10 -0.79 -8.68
CA PHE A 46 -10.69 -0.42 -8.88
C PHE A 46 -10.53 0.89 -9.66
N VAL A 47 -11.34 1.10 -10.69
CA VAL A 47 -11.32 2.37 -11.43
C VAL A 47 -11.70 3.53 -10.52
N LEU A 48 -12.74 3.40 -9.71
CA LEU A 48 -13.15 4.42 -8.74
C LEU A 48 -12.05 4.67 -7.70
N MET A 49 -11.42 3.61 -7.18
CA MET A 49 -10.29 3.74 -6.26
C MET A 49 -9.14 4.53 -6.90
N ILE A 50 -8.74 4.20 -8.13
CA ILE A 50 -7.66 4.92 -8.81
C ILE A 50 -8.03 6.39 -9.02
N LEU A 51 -9.23 6.66 -9.52
CA LEU A 51 -9.70 8.01 -9.78
C LEU A 51 -9.84 8.83 -8.49
N SER A 52 -10.19 8.21 -7.37
CA SER A 52 -10.32 8.87 -6.06
C SER A 52 -9.00 9.28 -5.43
N LEU A 53 -7.88 8.70 -5.87
CA LEU A 53 -6.54 9.03 -5.39
C LEU A 53 -5.85 10.11 -6.24
N ILE A 54 -6.43 10.49 -7.38
CA ILE A 54 -5.87 11.54 -8.24
C ILE A 54 -6.21 12.90 -7.64
N PRO A 55 -5.23 13.74 -7.31
CA PRO A 55 -5.46 15.06 -6.72
C PRO A 55 -5.99 16.05 -7.76
N TRP A 56 -7.26 15.96 -8.11
CA TRP A 56 -7.92 16.76 -9.16
C TRP A 56 -7.80 18.27 -8.92
N GLY A 57 -7.84 18.68 -7.64
CA GLY A 57 -7.68 20.08 -7.25
C GLY A 57 -6.33 20.67 -7.66
N SER A 58 -5.25 19.86 -7.69
CA SER A 58 -3.92 20.30 -8.15
C SER A 58 -3.89 20.66 -9.63
N TRP A 59 -4.86 20.16 -10.40
CA TRP A 59 -5.01 20.44 -11.83
C TRP A 59 -6.14 21.45 -12.12
N ASN A 60 -6.62 22.18 -11.08
CA ASN A 60 -7.76 23.09 -11.15
C ASN A 60 -9.06 22.44 -11.66
N ILE A 61 -9.24 21.13 -11.46
CA ILE A 61 -10.48 20.42 -11.76
C ILE A 61 -11.32 20.40 -10.48
N THR A 62 -12.27 21.34 -10.35
CA THR A 62 -13.10 21.50 -9.14
C THR A 62 -14.39 20.66 -9.18
N PHE A 63 -14.71 20.06 -10.31
CA PHE A 63 -15.97 19.33 -10.53
C PHE A 63 -16.32 18.35 -9.39
N PHE A 64 -15.35 17.57 -8.92
CA PHE A 64 -15.59 16.59 -7.87
C PHE A 64 -15.79 17.23 -6.49
N ALA A 65 -15.08 18.33 -6.21
CA ALA A 65 -15.27 19.12 -4.99
C ALA A 65 -16.66 19.77 -4.99
N ASP A 66 -17.04 20.43 -6.08
CA ASP A 66 -18.35 21.08 -6.23
C ASP A 66 -19.50 20.07 -6.11
N MET A 67 -19.35 18.88 -6.69
CA MET A 67 -20.33 17.79 -6.58
C MET A 67 -20.43 17.29 -5.13
N PHE A 68 -19.32 17.18 -4.42
CA PHE A 68 -19.30 16.78 -3.02
C PHE A 68 -19.98 17.82 -2.14
N ASP A 69 -19.65 19.10 -2.31
CA ASP A 69 -20.27 20.22 -1.57
C ASP A 69 -21.79 20.29 -1.81
N TRP A 70 -22.22 20.06 -3.05
CA TRP A 70 -23.64 19.92 -3.36
C TRP A 70 -24.28 18.74 -2.61
N ALA A 71 -23.64 17.58 -2.58
CA ALA A 71 -24.14 16.39 -1.88
C ALA A 71 -24.21 16.59 -0.36
N VAL A 72 -23.22 17.27 0.22
CA VAL A 72 -23.21 17.64 1.65
C VAL A 72 -24.33 18.64 1.96
N GLY A 73 -24.73 19.46 1.02
CA GLY A 73 -25.87 20.37 1.16
C GLY A 73 -27.26 19.68 1.23
N LEU A 74 -27.34 18.40 0.89
CA LEU A 74 -28.60 17.64 0.97
C LEU A 74 -28.89 17.17 2.41
N PRO A 75 -30.13 17.32 2.93
CA PRO A 75 -30.42 17.10 4.36
C PRO A 75 -30.07 15.70 4.88
N VAL A 76 -30.27 14.66 4.09
CA VAL A 76 -30.01 13.26 4.50
C VAL A 76 -28.56 12.86 4.17
N ILE A 77 -28.13 13.13 2.94
CA ILE A 77 -26.80 12.75 2.46
C ILE A 77 -25.74 13.55 3.21
N GLY A 78 -25.93 14.84 3.40
CA GLY A 78 -25.03 15.71 4.12
C GLY A 78 -24.89 15.32 5.60
N ALA A 79 -25.96 14.89 6.25
CA ALA A 79 -25.89 14.39 7.62
C ALA A 79 -25.03 13.11 7.70
N VAL A 80 -25.17 12.19 6.75
CA VAL A 80 -24.36 10.96 6.70
C VAL A 80 -22.90 11.27 6.38
N LEU A 81 -22.63 12.06 5.35
CA LEU A 81 -21.27 12.43 4.94
C LEU A 81 -20.54 13.24 6.01
N GLY A 82 -21.27 14.15 6.70
CA GLY A 82 -20.72 14.94 7.80
C GLY A 82 -20.34 14.11 9.04
N VAL A 83 -21.16 13.10 9.39
CA VAL A 83 -20.87 12.20 10.51
C VAL A 83 -19.63 11.33 10.25
N VAL A 84 -19.45 10.86 9.02
CA VAL A 84 -18.30 10.02 8.68
C VAL A 84 -17.06 10.84 8.27
N HIS A 85 -17.12 12.16 8.31
CA HIS A 85 -16.01 13.06 7.94
C HIS A 85 -15.39 12.68 6.58
N SER A 86 -16.24 12.34 5.61
CA SER A 86 -15.78 11.95 4.28
C SER A 86 -15.15 13.12 3.52
N ALA A 87 -14.19 12.81 2.66
CA ALA A 87 -13.51 13.78 1.80
C ALA A 87 -14.12 13.80 0.40
N PRO A 88 -13.95 14.92 -0.36
CA PRO A 88 -14.31 14.96 -1.77
C PRO A 88 -13.51 13.95 -2.58
N PHE A 89 -14.08 13.53 -3.71
CA PHE A 89 -13.43 12.59 -4.62
C PHE A 89 -12.15 13.22 -5.20
N GLY A 90 -11.03 12.56 -4.99
CA GLY A 90 -9.68 13.09 -5.29
C GLY A 90 -8.83 13.34 -4.05
N ASP A 91 -9.46 13.40 -2.87
CA ASP A 91 -8.79 13.52 -1.57
C ASP A 91 -9.08 12.32 -0.68
N TRP A 92 -9.57 11.24 -1.27
CA TRP A 92 -9.87 10.01 -0.53
C TRP A 92 -8.60 9.37 0.05
N TYR A 93 -8.76 8.81 1.26
CA TYR A 93 -7.71 8.08 1.93
C TYR A 93 -8.23 6.72 2.44
N PHE A 94 -7.61 6.12 3.43
CA PHE A 94 -7.94 4.76 3.87
C PHE A 94 -9.40 4.55 4.24
N ASN A 95 -10.06 5.52 4.86
CA ASN A 95 -11.44 5.38 5.32
C ASN A 95 -12.43 5.25 4.16
N GLU A 96 -12.34 6.13 3.19
CA GLU A 96 -13.22 6.17 2.02
C GLU A 96 -12.97 4.95 1.13
N ILE A 97 -11.70 4.59 0.93
CA ILE A 97 -11.31 3.38 0.17
C ILE A 97 -11.84 2.12 0.86
N THR A 98 -11.73 2.02 2.19
CA THR A 98 -12.28 0.90 2.96
C THR A 98 -13.80 0.82 2.80
N ALA A 99 -14.51 1.95 2.88
CA ALA A 99 -15.94 2.00 2.66
C ALA A 99 -16.33 1.57 1.23
N LEU A 100 -15.58 2.01 0.21
CA LEU A 100 -15.77 1.60 -1.18
C LEU A 100 -15.66 0.08 -1.34
N PHE A 101 -14.62 -0.54 -0.80
CA PHE A 101 -14.43 -1.99 -0.88
C PHE A 101 -15.50 -2.74 -0.08
N LEU A 102 -15.92 -2.23 1.08
CA LEU A 102 -16.99 -2.84 1.87
C LEU A 102 -18.33 -2.82 1.12
N ILE A 103 -18.71 -1.68 0.55
CA ILE A 103 -19.93 -1.55 -0.26
C ILE A 103 -19.86 -2.48 -1.48
N SER A 104 -18.72 -2.54 -2.15
CA SER A 104 -18.50 -3.44 -3.29
C SER A 104 -18.62 -4.90 -2.89
N THR A 105 -18.09 -5.29 -1.73
CA THR A 105 -18.23 -6.66 -1.18
C THR A 105 -19.68 -7.00 -0.90
N ILE A 106 -20.45 -6.08 -0.30
CA ILE A 106 -21.88 -6.27 -0.05
C ILE A 106 -22.63 -6.43 -1.39
N ALA A 107 -22.35 -5.57 -2.37
CA ALA A 107 -22.97 -5.64 -3.69
C ALA A 107 -22.66 -6.97 -4.40
N ILE A 108 -21.41 -7.40 -4.42
CA ILE A 108 -20.98 -8.69 -4.99
C ILE A 108 -21.69 -9.84 -4.29
N THR A 109 -21.74 -9.80 -2.95
CA THR A 109 -22.44 -10.83 -2.14
C THR A 109 -23.92 -10.90 -2.48
N ALA A 110 -24.58 -9.75 -2.63
CA ALA A 110 -26.01 -9.70 -3.01
C ALA A 110 -26.26 -10.28 -4.42
N ILE A 111 -25.39 -9.94 -5.39
CA ILE A 111 -25.47 -10.46 -6.76
C ILE A 111 -25.26 -11.98 -6.78
N TYR A 112 -24.27 -12.46 -6.02
CA TYR A 112 -23.87 -13.87 -5.99
C TYR A 112 -24.68 -14.71 -5.00
N TYR A 113 -25.59 -14.12 -4.24
CA TYR A 113 -26.35 -14.81 -3.17
C TYR A 113 -27.02 -16.12 -3.63
N LYS A 114 -27.59 -16.14 -4.84
CA LYS A 114 -28.21 -17.34 -5.41
C LYS A 114 -27.21 -18.45 -5.69
N GLU A 115 -26.00 -18.11 -6.11
CA GLU A 115 -24.93 -19.08 -6.38
C GLU A 115 -24.38 -19.63 -5.06
N PHE A 116 -24.13 -18.80 -4.05
CA PHE A 116 -23.77 -19.25 -2.70
C PHE A 116 -24.77 -20.26 -2.14
N LYS A 117 -26.06 -19.96 -2.30
CA LYS A 117 -27.14 -20.88 -1.84
C LYS A 117 -27.12 -22.22 -2.58
N LYS A 118 -26.79 -22.24 -3.88
CA LYS A 118 -26.68 -23.48 -4.66
C LYS A 118 -25.50 -24.34 -4.23
N GLU A 119 -24.39 -23.70 -3.90
CA GLU A 119 -23.15 -24.37 -3.50
C GLU A 119 -23.16 -24.73 -2.00
N GLY A 120 -24.17 -24.32 -1.24
CA GLY A 120 -24.27 -24.57 0.21
C GLY A 120 -23.22 -23.80 1.02
N VAL A 121 -22.65 -22.73 0.46
CA VAL A 121 -21.64 -21.86 1.10
C VAL A 121 -22.33 -20.64 1.69
N PHE A 122 -21.98 -20.29 2.92
CA PHE A 122 -22.46 -19.05 3.53
C PHE A 122 -21.52 -17.89 3.15
N PRO A 123 -22.06 -16.75 2.67
CA PRO A 123 -21.23 -15.58 2.32
C PRO A 123 -20.35 -15.08 3.46
N VAL A 124 -20.84 -15.20 4.70
CA VAL A 124 -20.09 -14.80 5.91
C VAL A 124 -18.84 -15.67 6.10
N ASP A 125 -18.94 -16.98 5.84
CA ASP A 125 -17.77 -17.88 5.97
C ASP A 125 -16.69 -17.51 4.95
N THR A 126 -17.08 -17.21 3.71
CA THR A 126 -16.16 -16.75 2.67
C THR A 126 -15.47 -15.43 3.08
N PHE A 127 -16.22 -14.50 3.68
CA PHE A 127 -15.66 -13.25 4.19
C PHE A 127 -14.67 -13.51 5.33
N ILE A 128 -15.04 -14.38 6.29
CA ILE A 128 -14.16 -14.75 7.43
C ILE A 128 -12.89 -15.44 6.93
N ASP A 129 -12.96 -16.28 5.92
CA ASP A 129 -11.77 -16.93 5.35
C ASP A 129 -10.83 -15.89 4.72
N GLY A 130 -11.36 -14.91 3.98
CA GLY A 130 -10.58 -13.80 3.49
C GLY A 130 -9.93 -12.97 4.60
N VAL A 131 -10.63 -12.73 5.72
CA VAL A 131 -10.08 -12.06 6.90
C VAL A 131 -8.92 -12.87 7.52
N LYS A 132 -9.07 -14.20 7.64
CA LYS A 132 -8.02 -15.08 8.17
C LYS A 132 -6.74 -15.01 7.33
N ASP A 133 -6.86 -14.93 6.01
CA ASP A 133 -5.71 -14.84 5.10
C ASP A 133 -4.91 -13.54 5.29
N ILE A 134 -5.60 -12.42 5.58
CA ILE A 134 -4.97 -11.10 5.71
C ILE A 134 -4.60 -10.78 7.16
N LEU A 135 -5.19 -11.44 8.16
CA LEU A 135 -4.98 -11.17 9.57
C LEU A 135 -3.50 -11.16 10.01
N PRO A 136 -2.63 -12.11 9.58
CA PRO A 136 -1.22 -12.07 9.94
C PRO A 136 -0.51 -10.80 9.47
N VAL A 137 -0.87 -10.32 8.27
CA VAL A 137 -0.33 -9.08 7.70
C VAL A 137 -0.79 -7.87 8.50
N ALA A 138 -2.08 -7.80 8.84
CA ALA A 138 -2.63 -6.72 9.66
C ALA A 138 -1.97 -6.64 11.04
N LEU A 139 -1.69 -7.79 11.68
CA LEU A 139 -1.00 -7.84 12.96
C LEU A 139 0.45 -7.35 12.86
N ILE A 140 1.19 -7.72 11.81
CA ILE A 140 2.55 -7.22 11.58
C ILE A 140 2.54 -5.70 11.43
N ILE A 141 1.60 -5.16 10.65
CA ILE A 141 1.46 -3.71 10.45
C ILE A 141 1.12 -3.01 11.78
N ALA A 142 0.21 -3.55 12.57
CA ALA A 142 -0.17 -2.99 13.86
C ALA A 142 1.03 -2.91 14.83
N VAL A 143 1.83 -3.98 14.90
CA VAL A 143 3.06 -4.00 15.72
C VAL A 143 4.08 -3.00 15.20
N ALA A 144 4.32 -2.93 13.89
CA ALA A 144 5.25 -1.99 13.28
C ALA A 144 4.83 -0.53 13.53
N THR A 145 3.53 -0.23 13.44
CA THR A 145 2.99 1.09 13.77
C THR A 145 3.18 1.41 15.25
N GLY A 146 2.96 0.44 16.14
CA GLY A 146 3.21 0.59 17.57
C GLY A 146 4.68 0.94 17.88
N VAL A 147 5.62 0.27 17.22
CA VAL A 147 7.06 0.59 17.34
C VAL A 147 7.33 2.02 16.88
N SER A 148 6.76 2.44 15.75
CA SER A 148 6.92 3.80 15.22
C SER A 148 6.39 4.85 16.21
N VAL A 149 5.23 4.62 16.81
CA VAL A 149 4.64 5.52 17.84
C VAL A 149 5.55 5.63 19.07
N VAL A 150 6.10 4.52 19.56
CA VAL A 150 7.03 4.52 20.70
C VAL A 150 8.30 5.30 20.36
N MET A 151 8.84 5.14 19.17
CA MET A 151 10.04 5.86 18.73
C MET A 151 9.79 7.37 18.59
N THR A 152 8.62 7.75 18.08
CA THR A 152 8.23 9.17 17.97
C THR A 152 8.02 9.79 19.35
N ASN A 153 7.24 9.14 20.24
CA ASN A 153 6.97 9.64 21.58
C ASN A 153 8.21 9.66 22.49
N GLY A 154 9.17 8.78 22.20
CA GLY A 154 10.46 8.73 22.92
C GLY A 154 11.52 9.66 22.34
N GLU A 155 11.19 10.50 21.34
CA GLU A 155 12.12 11.42 20.63
C GLU A 155 13.34 10.70 20.03
N ILE A 156 13.27 9.36 19.92
CA ILE A 156 14.34 8.55 19.31
C ILE A 156 14.46 8.89 17.83
N GLN A 157 13.33 9.09 17.17
CA GLN A 157 13.27 9.44 15.75
C GLN A 157 13.97 10.78 15.50
N ASP A 158 13.71 11.79 16.33
CA ASP A 158 14.31 13.12 16.22
C ASP A 158 15.81 13.07 16.47
N THR A 159 16.27 12.25 17.43
CA THR A 159 17.68 12.00 17.68
C THR A 159 18.39 11.41 16.46
N VAL A 160 17.78 10.42 15.82
CA VAL A 160 18.36 9.78 14.60
C VAL A 160 18.38 10.76 13.42
N ILE A 161 17.34 11.58 13.26
CA ILE A 161 17.31 12.64 12.24
C ILE A 161 18.44 13.65 12.47
N SER A 162 18.64 14.08 13.73
CA SER A 162 19.73 15.01 14.10
C SER A 162 21.12 14.44 13.82
N TRP A 163 21.32 13.14 14.04
CA TRP A 163 22.57 12.48 13.62
C TRP A 163 22.76 12.49 12.10
N GLY A 164 21.69 12.21 11.35
CA GLY A 164 21.72 12.31 9.89
C GLY A 164 22.03 13.72 9.40
N GLU A 165 21.43 14.74 10.02
CA GLU A 165 21.73 16.15 9.75
C GLU A 165 23.21 16.45 9.97
N SER A 166 23.77 16.07 11.11
CA SER A 166 25.18 16.28 11.42
C SER A 166 26.10 15.58 10.41
N LEU A 167 25.78 14.35 10.03
CA LEU A 167 26.55 13.58 9.04
C LEU A 167 26.53 14.25 7.64
N LEU A 168 25.41 14.83 7.26
CA LEU A 168 25.22 15.41 5.93
C LEU A 168 25.78 16.82 5.81
N LYS A 169 25.76 17.62 6.90
CA LYS A 169 26.30 19.00 6.90
C LYS A 169 27.80 19.06 6.58
N ASP A 170 28.55 18.06 7.04
CA ASP A 170 30.02 18.01 6.84
C ASP A 170 30.38 17.35 5.49
N ALA A 171 29.38 16.88 4.73
CA ALA A 171 29.61 16.24 3.45
C ALA A 171 29.74 17.25 2.32
N GLY A 172 30.73 17.07 1.44
CA GLY A 172 30.80 17.84 0.20
C GLY A 172 29.66 17.51 -0.77
N GLY A 173 29.25 18.50 -1.59
CA GLY A 173 28.08 18.36 -2.49
C GLY A 173 28.09 17.14 -3.41
N GLY A 174 29.26 16.58 -3.74
CA GLY A 174 29.37 15.38 -4.56
C GLY A 174 29.06 14.06 -3.84
N ILE A 175 29.15 14.02 -2.50
CA ILE A 175 28.99 12.80 -1.71
C ILE A 175 27.66 12.80 -0.92
N VAL A 176 27.06 13.95 -0.72
CA VAL A 176 25.89 14.13 0.14
C VAL A 176 24.71 13.23 -0.28
N GLY A 177 24.48 13.03 -1.58
CA GLY A 177 23.44 12.15 -2.07
C GLY A 177 23.66 10.68 -1.68
N VAL A 178 24.91 10.21 -1.70
CA VAL A 178 25.26 8.84 -1.27
C VAL A 178 25.06 8.68 0.24
N LEU A 179 25.49 9.67 1.01
CA LEU A 179 25.30 9.64 2.47
C LEU A 179 23.83 9.74 2.85
N ALA A 180 23.04 10.57 2.16
CA ALA A 180 21.61 10.62 2.34
C ALA A 180 20.94 9.27 2.00
N TYR A 181 21.34 8.63 0.91
CA TYR A 181 20.86 7.29 0.57
C TYR A 181 21.17 6.28 1.68
N LEU A 182 22.41 6.25 2.17
CA LEU A 182 22.82 5.34 3.26
C LEU A 182 22.10 5.65 4.57
N PHE A 183 21.81 6.91 4.87
CA PHE A 183 21.00 7.32 6.01
C PHE A 183 19.54 6.86 5.88
N TYR A 184 18.95 6.99 4.69
CA TYR A 184 17.57 6.62 4.47
C TYR A 184 17.31 5.10 4.45
N LEU A 185 18.32 4.26 4.21
CA LEU A 185 18.16 2.82 4.27
C LEU A 185 17.67 2.34 5.66
N PRO A 186 18.39 2.59 6.77
CA PRO A 186 17.90 2.19 8.09
C PRO A 186 16.63 2.95 8.51
N MET A 187 16.53 4.24 8.15
CA MET A 187 15.35 5.04 8.49
C MET A 187 14.07 4.49 7.85
N SER A 188 14.13 4.09 6.59
CA SER A 188 12.97 3.49 5.90
C SER A 188 12.60 2.11 6.46
N PHE A 189 13.54 1.40 7.06
CA PHE A 189 13.24 0.15 7.77
C PHE A 189 12.54 0.40 9.10
N ILE A 190 12.98 1.42 9.84
CA ILE A 190 12.46 1.79 11.16
C ILE A 190 11.06 2.44 11.03
N VAL A 191 10.89 3.34 10.06
CA VAL A 191 9.64 4.05 9.79
C VAL A 191 9.02 3.49 8.50
N PRO A 192 8.10 2.52 8.60
CA PRO A 192 7.56 1.82 7.41
C PRO A 192 6.63 2.68 6.55
N SER A 193 6.29 3.88 7.00
CA SER A 193 5.49 4.85 6.24
C SER A 193 6.39 5.78 5.42
N SER A 194 6.44 5.59 4.11
CA SER A 194 7.24 6.45 3.22
C SER A 194 6.81 7.92 3.31
N SER A 195 5.52 8.22 3.32
CA SER A 195 5.01 9.58 3.46
C SER A 195 5.30 10.17 4.83
N GLY A 196 5.13 9.39 5.91
CA GLY A 196 5.47 9.80 7.27
C GLY A 196 6.96 10.09 7.43
N LEU A 197 7.82 9.22 6.90
CA LEU A 197 9.27 9.43 6.90
C LEU A 197 9.66 10.68 6.10
N ALA A 198 9.09 10.88 4.92
CA ALA A 198 9.34 12.08 4.13
C ALA A 198 8.90 13.35 4.87
N ALA A 199 7.71 13.36 5.46
CA ALA A 199 7.18 14.50 6.21
C ALA A 199 8.06 14.86 7.43
N ALA A 200 8.59 13.85 8.12
CA ALA A 200 9.47 14.07 9.27
C ALA A 200 10.87 14.52 8.89
N THR A 201 11.43 14.04 7.78
CA THR A 201 12.84 14.22 7.46
C THR A 201 13.11 15.29 6.40
N MET A 202 12.27 15.44 5.38
CA MET A 202 12.51 16.35 4.27
C MET A 202 12.62 17.83 4.68
N PRO A 203 11.83 18.35 5.64
CA PRO A 203 11.99 19.73 6.09
C PRO A 203 13.37 20.03 6.69
N VAL A 204 14.06 19.00 7.22
CA VAL A 204 15.42 19.12 7.80
C VAL A 204 16.49 18.79 6.77
N ILE A 205 16.36 17.66 6.06
CA ILE A 205 17.40 17.11 5.20
C ILE A 205 17.48 17.84 3.85
N ALA A 206 16.36 18.26 3.26
CA ALA A 206 16.38 18.92 1.96
C ALA A 206 17.11 20.30 1.96
N PRO A 207 16.97 21.17 2.97
CA PRO A 207 17.75 22.40 3.05
C PRO A 207 19.25 22.19 3.16
N ILE A 208 19.71 21.06 3.70
CA ILE A 208 21.14 20.75 3.80
C ILE A 208 21.78 20.65 2.41
N ALA A 209 21.03 20.18 1.41
CA ALA A 209 21.52 20.13 0.04
C ALA A 209 22.02 21.51 -0.44
N ASP A 210 21.23 22.55 -0.20
CA ASP A 210 21.60 23.93 -0.59
C ASP A 210 22.86 24.39 0.15
N LEU A 211 23.01 24.05 1.44
CA LEU A 211 24.18 24.43 2.27
C LEU A 211 25.46 23.76 1.80
N VAL A 212 25.40 22.55 1.28
CA VAL A 212 26.61 21.80 0.83
C VAL A 212 26.83 21.90 -0.68
N GLY A 213 26.09 22.76 -1.39
CA GLY A 213 26.21 22.98 -2.83
C GLY A 213 25.70 21.85 -3.69
N SER A 214 24.66 21.14 -3.22
CA SER A 214 23.92 20.12 -3.96
C SER A 214 22.50 20.58 -4.22
N SER A 215 21.70 19.79 -4.96
CA SER A 215 20.31 20.11 -5.21
C SER A 215 19.36 19.29 -4.32
N LYS A 216 18.19 19.87 -4.00
CA LYS A 216 17.14 19.18 -3.22
C LYS A 216 16.63 17.92 -3.91
N GLU A 217 16.64 17.90 -5.23
CA GLU A 217 16.26 16.76 -6.05
C GLU A 217 17.14 15.53 -5.76
N VAL A 218 18.42 15.75 -5.46
CA VAL A 218 19.34 14.67 -5.05
C VAL A 218 18.87 14.04 -3.73
N MET A 219 18.44 14.85 -2.76
CA MET A 219 17.91 14.33 -1.49
C MET A 219 16.61 13.55 -1.69
N VAL A 220 15.70 14.05 -2.52
CA VAL A 220 14.46 13.37 -2.87
C VAL A 220 14.76 12.05 -3.60
N ALA A 221 15.70 12.04 -4.55
CA ALA A 221 16.11 10.83 -5.26
C ALA A 221 16.76 9.81 -4.31
N ALA A 222 17.60 10.24 -3.39
CA ALA A 222 18.23 9.39 -2.38
C ALA A 222 17.17 8.75 -1.46
N PHE A 223 16.23 9.55 -0.98
CA PHE A 223 15.08 9.07 -0.20
C PHE A 223 14.23 8.06 -0.98
N ALA A 224 13.80 8.41 -2.18
CA ALA A 224 12.91 7.59 -2.99
C ALA A 224 13.53 6.23 -3.34
N THR A 225 14.82 6.20 -3.69
CA THR A 225 15.55 4.98 -4.02
C THR A 225 15.81 4.11 -2.79
N ALA A 226 16.20 4.69 -1.66
CA ALA A 226 16.43 3.97 -0.40
C ALA A 226 15.11 3.38 0.12
N SER A 227 14.05 4.20 0.18
CA SER A 227 12.73 3.79 0.62
C SER A 227 12.15 2.73 -0.32
N GLY A 228 12.30 2.89 -1.64
CA GLY A 228 11.87 1.89 -2.62
C GLY A 228 12.55 0.54 -2.44
N LEU A 229 13.86 0.52 -2.21
CA LEU A 229 14.61 -0.71 -1.94
C LEU A 229 14.13 -1.39 -0.66
N ILE A 230 13.99 -0.66 0.43
CA ILE A 230 13.53 -1.21 1.70
C ILE A 230 12.07 -1.70 1.60
N ASN A 231 11.21 -0.99 0.89
CA ASN A 231 9.82 -1.40 0.66
C ASN A 231 9.69 -2.74 -0.07
N MET A 232 10.70 -3.12 -0.87
CA MET A 232 10.76 -4.43 -1.51
C MET A 232 11.22 -5.55 -0.57
N MET A 233 11.83 -5.22 0.57
CA MET A 233 12.49 -6.20 1.45
C MET A 233 11.92 -6.22 2.88
N ALA A 234 11.38 -5.11 3.38
CA ALA A 234 10.97 -5.02 4.77
C ALA A 234 9.65 -5.76 5.06
N PRO A 235 9.60 -6.60 6.10
CA PRO A 235 8.38 -7.34 6.46
C PRO A 235 7.29 -6.44 7.04
N THR A 236 7.61 -5.20 7.38
CA THR A 236 6.68 -4.20 7.89
C THR A 236 5.83 -3.53 6.80
N ILE A 237 6.16 -3.77 5.53
CA ILE A 237 5.47 -3.16 4.39
C ILE A 237 4.24 -3.98 4.01
N ALA A 238 3.07 -3.36 4.14
CA ALA A 238 1.77 -3.98 3.89
C ALA A 238 1.63 -4.53 2.47
N SER A 239 2.04 -3.77 1.47
CA SER A 239 1.94 -4.18 0.06
C SER A 239 2.81 -5.39 -0.27
N LEU A 240 4.02 -5.47 0.31
CA LEU A 240 4.89 -6.63 0.15
C LEU A 240 4.29 -7.86 0.83
N MET A 241 3.96 -7.76 2.11
CA MET A 241 3.46 -8.90 2.88
C MET A 241 2.10 -9.37 2.40
N GLY A 242 1.21 -8.45 2.04
CA GLY A 242 -0.08 -8.77 1.43
C GLY A 242 0.07 -9.47 0.08
N GLY A 243 0.95 -8.97 -0.78
CA GLY A 243 1.25 -9.61 -2.06
C GLY A 243 1.83 -11.01 -1.91
N LEU A 244 2.77 -11.21 -0.96
CA LEU A 244 3.35 -12.52 -0.68
C LEU A 244 2.33 -13.50 -0.11
N ALA A 245 1.44 -13.04 0.78
CA ALA A 245 0.36 -13.86 1.34
C ALA A 245 -0.61 -14.31 0.24
N LEU A 246 -1.05 -13.41 -0.62
CA LEU A 246 -1.92 -13.72 -1.76
C LEU A 246 -1.26 -14.65 -2.77
N ALA A 247 0.05 -14.48 -3.00
CA ALA A 247 0.83 -15.35 -3.88
C ALA A 247 1.20 -16.69 -3.24
N GLY A 248 0.97 -16.89 -1.94
CA GLY A 248 1.38 -18.09 -1.19
C GLY A 248 2.90 -18.26 -1.10
N VAL A 249 3.67 -17.17 -1.24
CA VAL A 249 5.13 -17.17 -1.18
C VAL A 249 5.59 -16.87 0.23
N SER A 250 6.48 -17.69 0.79
CA SER A 250 7.04 -17.38 2.09
C SER A 250 7.99 -16.17 2.01
N TYR A 251 7.94 -15.30 3.01
CA TYR A 251 8.85 -14.14 3.10
C TYR A 251 10.34 -14.56 3.07
N ARG A 252 10.68 -15.69 3.70
CA ARG A 252 12.03 -16.24 3.67
C ARG A 252 12.50 -16.58 2.26
N ASP A 253 11.61 -17.15 1.45
CA ASP A 253 11.96 -17.55 0.07
C ASP A 253 12.04 -16.34 -0.84
N TRP A 254 11.24 -15.31 -0.57
CA TRP A 254 11.33 -14.01 -1.22
C TRP A 254 12.71 -13.38 -0.98
N LEU A 255 13.12 -13.19 0.27
CA LEU A 255 14.41 -12.59 0.63
C LEU A 255 15.64 -13.33 0.05
N LYS A 256 15.56 -14.64 -0.11
CA LYS A 256 16.67 -15.40 -0.71
C LYS A 256 16.81 -15.21 -2.21
N ARG A 257 15.77 -14.65 -2.87
CA ARG A 257 15.71 -14.54 -4.32
C ARG A 257 15.72 -13.09 -4.80
N SER A 258 15.47 -12.14 -3.90
CA SER A 258 15.64 -10.69 -4.11
C SER A 258 17.10 -10.30 -3.98
#